data_ac285b5ca9793879632c50288e1b53ce
#
_entry.id   ac285b5ca9793879632c50288e1b53ce
#
_cell.length_a   1.000
_cell.length_b   1.000
_cell.length_c   1.000
_cell.angle_alpha   90.00
_cell.angle_beta   90.00
_cell.angle_gamma   90.00
#
_symmetry.space_group_name_H-M   'P 1'
#
loop_
_entity.id
_entity.type
_entity.pdbx_description
1 polymer ?
#
loop_
_entity_poly.entity_id
_entity_poly.type
_entity_poly.pdbx_seq_one_letter_code
_entity_poly.pdbx_strand_id
1 'polypeptide(L)'
;IVLQNSAFSGNFNLQNLLILTAIKADPSRVMDYVNRLDNFDGPAVGEMAVEAQLYEEAFSIFKKFNLNVQAVNVLLDNIHSIDRAVEFAFRVEEDAVWSQVAKAQLKDGLVSDAIESFIRADDATQFLDVIRAAEDGNVYHDLVKYLLMVRGKAKEPKVDSELIYAYAKIDRLSDIEEFILMPNVANLQNVGDRLYDEALYEAAKIIFAFISNWAKLAITLVKLQQFQGAVDAARKANSSKTWKEVCFACVDAEEFRLAQICGLNIIIQ
;
A
#
# COMPACT_ATOMS: atom_id res chain seq x y z
N ILE A 1 -18.15 -49.11 -11.85
CA ILE A 1 -18.82 -49.61 -13.07
C ILE A 1 -19.39 -48.45 -13.87
N VAL A 2 -20.15 -47.52 -13.25
CA VAL A 2 -20.75 -46.38 -13.93
C VAL A 2 -19.72 -45.47 -14.59
N LEU A 3 -18.59 -45.23 -13.92
CA LEU A 3 -17.54 -44.35 -14.43
C LEU A 3 -16.81 -44.94 -15.65
N GLN A 4 -16.90 -46.23 -15.87
CA GLN A 4 -16.27 -46.92 -17.01
C GLN A 4 -17.18 -47.01 -18.23
N ASN A 5 -18.43 -46.59 -18.11
CA ASN A 5 -19.40 -46.61 -19.21
C ASN A 5 -19.10 -45.51 -20.20
N SER A 6 -18.88 -45.82 -21.46
CA SER A 6 -18.60 -44.85 -22.51
C SER A 6 -19.76 -43.89 -22.76
N ALA A 7 -21.02 -44.28 -22.49
CA ALA A 7 -22.18 -43.42 -22.60
C ALA A 7 -22.21 -42.35 -21.50
N PHE A 8 -21.58 -42.58 -20.37
CA PHE A 8 -21.44 -41.63 -19.27
C PHE A 8 -20.28 -40.65 -19.50
N SER A 9 -19.23 -41.11 -20.14
CA SER A 9 -18.08 -40.31 -20.44
C SER A 9 -18.43 -39.13 -21.35
N GLY A 10 -18.18 -37.89 -20.92
CA GLY A 10 -18.50 -36.69 -21.66
C GLY A 10 -19.95 -36.22 -21.56
N ASN A 11 -20.83 -36.91 -20.84
CA ASN A 11 -22.21 -36.47 -20.64
C ASN A 11 -22.28 -35.47 -19.48
N PHE A 12 -22.46 -34.20 -19.82
CA PHE A 12 -22.48 -33.11 -18.85
C PHE A 12 -23.59 -33.30 -17.78
N ASN A 13 -24.80 -33.63 -18.18
CA ASN A 13 -25.92 -33.76 -17.24
C ASN A 13 -25.75 -34.93 -16.27
N LEU A 14 -25.28 -36.06 -16.76
CA LEU A 14 -25.03 -37.24 -15.92
C LEU A 14 -23.89 -37.02 -14.96
N GLN A 15 -22.81 -36.39 -15.41
CA GLN A 15 -21.65 -36.07 -14.54
C GLN A 15 -22.05 -35.08 -13.48
N ASN A 16 -22.82 -34.04 -13.83
CA ASN A 16 -23.34 -33.08 -12.85
C ASN A 16 -24.20 -33.78 -11.80
N LEU A 17 -25.13 -34.62 -12.25
CA LEU A 17 -26.03 -35.33 -11.30
C LEU A 17 -25.26 -36.23 -10.36
N LEU A 18 -24.27 -36.94 -10.87
CA LEU A 18 -23.46 -37.85 -10.06
C LEU A 18 -22.68 -37.10 -8.97
N ILE A 19 -21.99 -36.04 -9.36
CA ILE A 19 -21.14 -35.30 -8.41
C ILE A 19 -21.97 -34.51 -7.39
N LEU A 20 -23.10 -33.93 -7.80
CA LEU A 20 -24.00 -33.23 -6.88
C LEU A 20 -24.66 -34.21 -5.89
N THR A 21 -25.02 -35.40 -6.37
CA THR A 21 -25.58 -36.46 -5.51
C THR A 21 -24.53 -36.91 -4.47
N ALA A 22 -23.27 -37.07 -4.90
CA ALA A 22 -22.17 -37.44 -4.01
C ALA A 22 -21.94 -36.38 -2.93
N ILE A 23 -21.99 -35.11 -3.27
CA ILE A 23 -21.84 -34.02 -2.30
C ILE A 23 -22.89 -34.12 -1.19
N LYS A 24 -24.10 -34.47 -1.53
CA LYS A 24 -25.21 -34.58 -0.58
C LYS A 24 -25.21 -35.89 0.20
N ALA A 25 -24.94 -37.02 -0.47
CA ALA A 25 -25.18 -38.34 0.07
C ALA A 25 -23.89 -39.09 0.47
N ASP A 26 -22.80 -38.89 -0.23
CA ASP A 26 -21.56 -39.61 0.01
C ASP A 26 -20.34 -38.71 -0.24
N PRO A 27 -20.07 -37.76 0.67
CA PRO A 27 -18.96 -36.81 0.52
C PRO A 27 -17.58 -37.46 0.35
N SER A 28 -17.38 -38.66 0.85
CA SER A 28 -16.08 -39.36 0.77
C SER A 28 -15.67 -39.71 -0.66
N ARG A 29 -16.62 -39.72 -1.60
CA ARG A 29 -16.35 -40.02 -3.02
C ARG A 29 -16.15 -38.78 -3.88
N VAL A 30 -16.43 -37.61 -3.36
CA VAL A 30 -16.42 -36.38 -4.16
C VAL A 30 -15.05 -36.11 -4.79
N MET A 31 -13.97 -36.25 -4.03
CA MET A 31 -12.62 -36.02 -4.55
C MET A 31 -12.28 -36.99 -5.69
N ASP A 32 -12.67 -38.25 -5.58
CA ASP A 32 -12.47 -39.25 -6.64
C ASP A 32 -13.19 -38.84 -7.92
N TYR A 33 -14.45 -38.40 -7.79
CA TYR A 33 -15.24 -37.96 -8.95
C TYR A 33 -14.66 -36.67 -9.57
N VAL A 34 -14.21 -35.72 -8.74
CA VAL A 34 -13.54 -34.50 -9.24
C VAL A 34 -12.33 -34.86 -10.11
N ASN A 35 -11.55 -35.83 -9.70
CA ASN A 35 -10.36 -36.25 -10.40
C ASN A 35 -10.66 -37.02 -11.69
N ARG A 36 -11.77 -37.75 -11.74
CA ARG A 36 -12.13 -38.62 -12.88
C ARG A 36 -13.04 -37.98 -13.90
N LEU A 37 -13.94 -37.10 -13.46
CA LEU A 37 -14.91 -36.45 -14.33
C LEU A 37 -14.33 -35.12 -14.86
N ASP A 38 -14.63 -34.81 -16.11
CA ASP A 38 -14.07 -33.62 -16.76
C ASP A 38 -15.12 -32.73 -17.43
N ASN A 39 -16.40 -33.15 -17.42
CA ASN A 39 -17.48 -32.43 -18.08
C ASN A 39 -18.67 -32.27 -17.15
N PHE A 40 -18.52 -31.37 -16.16
CA PHE A 40 -19.59 -30.98 -15.25
C PHE A 40 -19.56 -29.48 -15.01
N ASP A 41 -20.57 -28.92 -14.35
CA ASP A 41 -20.69 -27.48 -14.08
C ASP A 41 -19.74 -27.10 -12.92
N GLY A 42 -18.51 -26.72 -13.29
CA GLY A 42 -17.48 -26.35 -12.32
C GLY A 42 -17.90 -25.27 -11.33
N PRO A 43 -18.41 -24.11 -11.80
CA PRO A 43 -18.84 -23.05 -10.89
C PRO A 43 -19.94 -23.50 -9.90
N ALA A 44 -20.99 -24.14 -10.39
CA ALA A 44 -22.12 -24.56 -9.55
C ALA A 44 -21.71 -25.66 -8.57
N VAL A 45 -20.97 -26.65 -9.03
CA VAL A 45 -20.53 -27.77 -8.20
C VAL A 45 -19.51 -27.29 -7.16
N GLY A 46 -18.61 -26.39 -7.55
CA GLY A 46 -17.65 -25.80 -6.62
C GLY A 46 -18.34 -25.03 -5.49
N GLU A 47 -19.35 -24.24 -5.79
CA GLU A 47 -20.13 -23.51 -4.78
C GLU A 47 -20.87 -24.47 -3.85
N MET A 48 -21.46 -25.51 -4.40
CA MET A 48 -22.14 -26.54 -3.59
C MET A 48 -21.18 -27.25 -2.66
N ALA A 49 -19.96 -27.51 -3.12
CA ALA A 49 -18.92 -28.11 -2.29
C ALA A 49 -18.52 -27.18 -1.12
N VAL A 50 -18.40 -25.88 -1.38
CA VAL A 50 -18.13 -24.90 -0.33
C VAL A 50 -19.27 -24.89 0.71
N GLU A 51 -20.52 -24.85 0.26
CA GLU A 51 -21.69 -24.89 1.16
C GLU A 51 -21.73 -26.16 2.02
N ALA A 52 -21.29 -27.28 1.46
CA ALA A 52 -21.20 -28.54 2.16
C ALA A 52 -19.94 -28.68 3.03
N GLN A 53 -19.12 -27.63 3.13
CA GLN A 53 -17.85 -27.59 3.87
C GLN A 53 -16.81 -28.59 3.34
N LEU A 54 -16.91 -28.94 2.06
CA LEU A 54 -15.93 -29.77 1.36
C LEU A 54 -14.90 -28.85 0.67
N TYR A 55 -14.06 -28.20 1.46
CA TYR A 55 -13.19 -27.11 0.98
C TYR A 55 -12.07 -27.60 0.08
N GLU A 56 -11.44 -28.72 0.39
CA GLU A 56 -10.38 -29.27 -0.48
C GLU A 56 -10.94 -29.71 -1.83
N GLU A 57 -12.14 -30.29 -1.82
CA GLU A 57 -12.85 -30.67 -3.04
C GLU A 57 -13.23 -29.44 -3.86
N ALA A 58 -13.74 -28.40 -3.17
CA ALA A 58 -14.09 -27.13 -3.84
C ALA A 58 -12.86 -26.50 -4.49
N PHE A 59 -11.74 -26.46 -3.79
CA PHE A 59 -10.48 -25.95 -4.34
C PHE A 59 -10.07 -26.72 -5.60
N SER A 60 -10.12 -28.04 -5.54
CA SER A 60 -9.77 -28.89 -6.68
C SER A 60 -10.70 -28.68 -7.87
N ILE A 61 -12.00 -28.49 -7.63
CA ILE A 61 -12.98 -28.19 -8.69
C ILE A 61 -12.67 -26.87 -9.36
N PHE A 62 -12.50 -25.79 -8.59
CA PHE A 62 -12.22 -24.48 -9.15
C PHE A 62 -10.90 -24.47 -9.91
N LYS A 63 -9.87 -25.09 -9.36
CA LYS A 63 -8.56 -25.23 -10.02
C LYS A 63 -8.67 -25.95 -11.35
N LYS A 64 -9.43 -27.05 -11.38
CA LYS A 64 -9.61 -27.87 -12.59
C LYS A 64 -10.23 -27.09 -13.74
N PHE A 65 -11.16 -26.21 -13.44
CA PHE A 65 -11.85 -25.38 -14.44
C PHE A 65 -11.22 -24.02 -14.66
N ASN A 66 -10.00 -23.82 -14.17
CA ASN A 66 -9.27 -22.55 -14.26
C ASN A 66 -10.00 -21.36 -13.65
N LEU A 67 -10.83 -21.62 -12.65
CA LEU A 67 -11.50 -20.60 -11.84
C LEU A 67 -10.58 -20.22 -10.68
N ASN A 68 -9.45 -19.62 -11.02
CA ASN A 68 -8.33 -19.48 -10.09
C ASN A 68 -8.60 -18.47 -8.97
N VAL A 69 -9.41 -17.42 -9.23
CA VAL A 69 -9.83 -16.48 -8.19
C VAL A 69 -10.70 -17.19 -7.15
N GLN A 70 -11.69 -17.98 -7.61
CA GLN A 70 -12.54 -18.75 -6.72
C GLN A 70 -11.71 -19.78 -5.94
N ALA A 71 -10.74 -20.42 -6.61
CA ALA A 71 -9.87 -21.41 -5.98
C ALA A 71 -9.04 -20.78 -4.86
N VAL A 72 -8.39 -19.63 -5.12
CA VAL A 72 -7.59 -18.97 -4.10
C VAL A 72 -8.45 -18.46 -2.95
N ASN A 73 -9.67 -18.02 -3.24
CA ASN A 73 -10.58 -17.56 -2.19
C ASN A 73 -10.98 -18.70 -1.23
N VAL A 74 -11.12 -19.92 -1.73
CA VAL A 74 -11.34 -21.10 -0.85
C VAL A 74 -10.14 -21.30 0.09
N LEU A 75 -8.93 -21.18 -0.44
CA LEU A 75 -7.72 -21.31 0.38
C LEU A 75 -7.64 -20.22 1.46
N LEU A 76 -8.06 -19.01 1.13
CA LEU A 76 -7.98 -17.87 2.03
C LEU A 76 -9.13 -17.81 3.03
N ASP A 77 -10.36 -17.98 2.56
CA ASP A 77 -11.57 -17.73 3.36
C ASP A 77 -12.09 -18.95 4.09
N ASN A 78 -11.83 -20.15 3.58
CA ASN A 78 -12.38 -21.41 4.10
C ASN A 78 -11.31 -22.29 4.73
N ILE A 79 -10.20 -22.52 4.03
CA ILE A 79 -9.08 -23.33 4.52
C ILE A 79 -8.17 -22.52 5.45
N HIS A 80 -8.16 -21.20 5.28
CA HIS A 80 -7.38 -20.25 6.08
C HIS A 80 -5.86 -20.51 5.99
N SER A 81 -5.36 -20.77 4.78
CA SER A 81 -3.94 -20.99 4.54
C SER A 81 -3.39 -19.98 3.55
N ILE A 82 -2.81 -18.91 4.07
CA ILE A 82 -2.13 -17.91 3.23
C ILE A 82 -0.93 -18.53 2.52
N ASP A 83 -0.20 -19.42 3.16
CA ASP A 83 0.96 -20.09 2.56
C ASP A 83 0.57 -20.87 1.30
N ARG A 84 -0.51 -21.63 1.35
CA ARG A 84 -1.02 -22.36 0.18
C ARG A 84 -1.52 -21.42 -0.90
N ALA A 85 -2.14 -20.30 -0.51
CA ALA A 85 -2.61 -19.29 -1.44
C ALA A 85 -1.45 -18.63 -2.19
N VAL A 86 -0.37 -18.29 -1.50
CA VAL A 86 0.85 -17.74 -2.10
C VAL A 86 1.47 -18.74 -3.09
N GLU A 87 1.60 -19.97 -2.67
CA GLU A 87 2.13 -21.05 -3.52
C GLU A 87 1.30 -21.23 -4.79
N PHE A 88 -0.03 -21.21 -4.64
CA PHE A 88 -0.95 -21.28 -5.77
C PHE A 88 -0.82 -20.08 -6.69
N ALA A 89 -0.69 -18.87 -6.13
CA ALA A 89 -0.51 -17.64 -6.91
C ALA A 89 0.77 -17.69 -7.76
N PHE A 90 1.86 -18.24 -7.24
CA PHE A 90 3.09 -18.44 -8.01
C PHE A 90 2.91 -19.40 -9.17
N ARG A 91 2.06 -20.41 -9.03
CA ARG A 91 1.80 -21.39 -10.10
C ARG A 91 0.98 -20.81 -11.24
N VAL A 92 -0.08 -20.08 -10.91
CA VAL A 92 -1.02 -19.60 -11.93
C VAL A 92 -0.64 -18.27 -12.54
N GLU A 93 0.18 -17.48 -11.86
CA GLU A 93 0.72 -16.20 -12.34
C GLU A 93 -0.37 -15.24 -12.86
N GLU A 94 -1.52 -15.18 -12.19
CA GLU A 94 -2.62 -14.27 -12.54
C GLU A 94 -2.67 -13.10 -11.58
N ASP A 95 -2.78 -11.88 -12.12
CA ASP A 95 -2.84 -10.65 -11.32
C ASP A 95 -4.01 -10.66 -10.34
N ALA A 96 -5.19 -11.10 -10.78
CA ALA A 96 -6.38 -11.16 -9.93
C ALA A 96 -6.20 -12.10 -8.73
N VAL A 97 -5.45 -13.19 -8.89
CA VAL A 97 -5.12 -14.11 -7.80
C VAL A 97 -4.18 -13.44 -6.80
N TRP A 98 -3.14 -12.78 -7.29
CA TRP A 98 -2.22 -12.04 -6.43
C TRP A 98 -2.92 -10.93 -5.65
N SER A 99 -3.90 -10.24 -6.26
CA SER A 99 -4.69 -9.22 -5.56
C SER A 99 -5.46 -9.81 -4.38
N GLN A 100 -6.04 -11.00 -4.52
CA GLN A 100 -6.76 -11.65 -3.42
C GLN A 100 -5.80 -12.04 -2.30
N VAL A 101 -4.65 -12.59 -2.63
CA VAL A 101 -3.60 -12.93 -1.66
C VAL A 101 -3.15 -11.69 -0.90
N ALA A 102 -2.89 -10.60 -1.64
CA ALA A 102 -2.46 -9.34 -1.05
C ALA A 102 -3.47 -8.78 -0.05
N LYS A 103 -4.76 -8.79 -0.41
CA LYS A 103 -5.83 -8.31 0.48
C LYS A 103 -5.90 -9.13 1.76
N ALA A 104 -5.76 -10.45 1.67
CA ALA A 104 -5.76 -11.33 2.83
C ALA A 104 -4.54 -11.10 3.72
N GLN A 105 -3.37 -10.95 3.13
CA GLN A 105 -2.14 -10.63 3.87
C GLN A 105 -2.25 -9.29 4.60
N LEU A 106 -2.82 -8.28 3.94
CA LEU A 106 -3.02 -6.97 4.53
C LEU A 106 -3.97 -7.04 5.74
N LYS A 107 -5.05 -7.78 5.61
CA LYS A 107 -6.02 -7.99 6.69
C LYS A 107 -5.39 -8.67 7.91
N ASP A 108 -4.45 -9.58 7.67
CA ASP A 108 -3.74 -10.30 8.73
C ASP A 108 -2.56 -9.51 9.33
N GLY A 109 -2.33 -8.29 8.85
CA GLY A 109 -1.24 -7.46 9.35
C GLY A 109 0.13 -7.78 8.75
N LEU A 110 0.19 -8.61 7.72
CA LEU A 110 1.42 -8.95 7.00
C LEU A 110 1.68 -7.89 5.92
N VAL A 111 2.01 -6.68 6.34
CA VAL A 111 2.02 -5.50 5.46
C VAL A 111 3.08 -5.59 4.37
N SER A 112 4.31 -5.98 4.72
CA SER A 112 5.40 -6.11 3.74
C SER A 112 5.08 -7.16 2.68
N ASP A 113 4.55 -8.31 3.10
CA ASP A 113 4.14 -9.38 2.20
C ASP A 113 2.98 -8.93 1.30
N ALA A 114 2.02 -8.22 1.87
CA ALA A 114 0.88 -7.68 1.13
C ALA A 114 1.33 -6.70 0.04
N ILE A 115 2.26 -5.82 0.36
CA ILE A 115 2.81 -4.86 -0.60
C ILE A 115 3.49 -5.59 -1.75
N GLU A 116 4.31 -6.60 -1.47
CA GLU A 116 4.94 -7.40 -2.53
C GLU A 116 3.90 -8.06 -3.42
N SER A 117 2.86 -8.62 -2.83
CA SER A 117 1.77 -9.26 -3.58
C SER A 117 0.98 -8.26 -4.43
N PHE A 118 0.69 -7.05 -3.91
CA PHE A 118 0.05 -6.00 -4.70
C PHE A 118 0.92 -5.54 -5.87
N ILE A 119 2.22 -5.47 -5.68
CA ILE A 119 3.16 -5.12 -6.77
C ILE A 119 3.15 -6.22 -7.83
N ARG A 120 3.16 -7.50 -7.44
CA ARG A 120 3.06 -8.61 -8.37
C ARG A 120 1.73 -8.61 -9.13
N ALA A 121 0.65 -8.22 -8.46
CA ALA A 121 -0.68 -8.09 -9.06
C ALA A 121 -0.80 -6.84 -9.94
N ASP A 122 0.16 -5.93 -9.86
CA ASP A 122 0.08 -4.62 -10.51
C ASP A 122 -1.21 -3.88 -10.12
N ASP A 123 -1.63 -4.06 -8.85
CA ASP A 123 -2.89 -3.53 -8.31
C ASP A 123 -2.66 -2.21 -7.57
N ALA A 124 -3.03 -1.13 -8.22
CA ALA A 124 -2.92 0.23 -7.69
C ALA A 124 -4.18 0.68 -6.93
N THR A 125 -5.25 -0.12 -6.93
CA THR A 125 -6.56 0.31 -6.44
C THR A 125 -6.68 0.38 -4.92
N GLN A 126 -5.78 -0.28 -4.19
CA GLN A 126 -5.85 -0.42 -2.74
C GLN A 126 -4.93 0.55 -1.98
N PHE A 127 -4.53 1.65 -2.61
CA PHE A 127 -3.48 2.51 -2.06
C PHE A 127 -3.87 3.13 -0.70
N LEU A 128 -5.14 3.46 -0.47
CA LEU A 128 -5.55 4.04 0.81
C LEU A 128 -5.35 3.06 1.98
N ASP A 129 -5.75 1.81 1.78
CA ASP A 129 -5.61 0.79 2.82
C ASP A 129 -4.14 0.41 3.03
N VAL A 130 -3.35 0.35 1.96
CA VAL A 130 -1.92 0.05 2.04
C VAL A 130 -1.17 1.16 2.77
N ILE A 131 -1.46 2.43 2.47
CA ILE A 131 -0.86 3.57 3.14
C ILE A 131 -1.14 3.50 4.65
N ARG A 132 -2.40 3.29 5.03
CA ARG A 132 -2.78 3.21 6.44
C ARG A 132 -2.06 2.08 7.16
N ALA A 133 -2.04 0.90 6.56
CA ALA A 133 -1.38 -0.26 7.14
C ALA A 133 0.14 -0.06 7.27
N ALA A 134 0.77 0.54 6.26
CA ALA A 134 2.20 0.82 6.27
C ALA A 134 2.57 1.86 7.31
N GLU A 135 1.75 2.88 7.51
CA GLU A 135 1.95 3.88 8.56
C GLU A 135 1.85 3.23 9.94
N ASP A 136 0.81 2.43 10.16
CA ASP A 136 0.59 1.74 11.45
C ASP A 136 1.71 0.75 11.76
N GLY A 137 2.23 0.07 10.74
CA GLY A 137 3.31 -0.91 10.89
C GLY A 137 4.72 -0.34 10.74
N ASN A 138 4.85 0.95 10.44
CA ASN A 138 6.13 1.61 10.20
C ASN A 138 6.96 0.94 9.09
N VAL A 139 6.30 0.61 7.96
CA VAL A 139 6.89 -0.16 6.85
C VAL A 139 7.08 0.77 5.64
N TYR A 140 7.89 1.81 5.80
CA TYR A 140 7.99 2.87 4.79
C TYR A 140 8.88 2.51 3.58
N HIS A 141 9.88 1.64 3.76
CA HIS A 141 10.70 1.18 2.62
C HIS A 141 9.85 0.47 1.57
N ASP A 142 8.98 -0.43 2.03
CA ASP A 142 8.08 -1.16 1.12
C ASP A 142 6.99 -0.23 0.57
N LEU A 143 6.50 0.70 1.40
CA LEU A 143 5.51 1.68 0.97
C LEU A 143 6.02 2.51 -0.21
N VAL A 144 7.28 2.94 -0.18
CA VAL A 144 7.87 3.68 -1.30
C VAL A 144 7.78 2.88 -2.60
N LYS A 145 8.12 1.60 -2.57
CA LYS A 145 8.04 0.73 -3.75
C LYS A 145 6.62 0.65 -4.30
N TYR A 146 5.66 0.49 -3.40
CA TYR A 146 4.25 0.41 -3.78
C TYR A 146 3.76 1.73 -4.40
N LEU A 147 4.05 2.86 -3.74
CA LEU A 147 3.60 4.17 -4.21
C LEU A 147 4.22 4.55 -5.56
N LEU A 148 5.46 4.15 -5.82
CA LEU A 148 6.09 4.35 -7.12
C LEU A 148 5.35 3.60 -8.23
N MET A 149 4.88 2.39 -7.93
CA MET A 149 4.05 1.64 -8.88
C MET A 149 2.71 2.33 -9.11
N VAL A 150 2.04 2.75 -8.04
CA VAL A 150 0.72 3.38 -8.11
C VAL A 150 0.78 4.68 -8.92
N ARG A 151 1.78 5.53 -8.67
CA ARG A 151 1.88 6.82 -9.37
C ARG A 151 2.13 6.66 -10.87
N GLY A 152 2.68 5.55 -11.31
CA GLY A 152 2.83 5.23 -12.72
C GLY A 152 1.49 4.94 -13.41
N LYS A 153 0.45 4.64 -12.66
CA LYS A 153 -0.87 4.29 -13.18
C LYS A 153 -1.92 5.38 -12.98
N ALA A 154 -1.81 6.18 -11.92
CA ALA A 154 -2.80 7.19 -11.59
C ALA A 154 -2.13 8.42 -10.99
N LYS A 155 -2.71 9.60 -11.27
CA LYS A 155 -2.25 10.87 -10.70
C LYS A 155 -3.12 11.21 -9.49
N GLU A 156 -2.67 10.75 -8.33
CA GLU A 156 -3.37 10.95 -7.07
C GLU A 156 -2.54 11.82 -6.11
N PRO A 157 -3.06 12.98 -5.67
CA PRO A 157 -2.33 13.83 -4.73
C PRO A 157 -1.95 13.11 -3.44
N LYS A 158 -2.81 12.25 -2.93
CA LYS A 158 -2.56 11.45 -1.73
C LYS A 158 -1.34 10.56 -1.89
N VAL A 159 -1.18 9.96 -3.06
CA VAL A 159 -0.04 9.07 -3.37
C VAL A 159 1.26 9.84 -3.42
N ASP A 160 1.30 10.93 -4.18
CA ASP A 160 2.51 11.74 -4.32
C ASP A 160 2.91 12.41 -3.00
N SER A 161 1.93 12.90 -2.24
CA SER A 161 2.17 13.48 -0.92
C SER A 161 2.73 12.46 0.06
N GLU A 162 2.15 11.26 0.08
CA GLU A 162 2.60 10.18 0.95
C GLU A 162 3.99 9.67 0.57
N LEU A 163 4.31 9.68 -0.72
CA LEU A 163 5.64 9.27 -1.19
C LEU A 163 6.73 10.18 -0.61
N ILE A 164 6.52 11.48 -0.61
CA ILE A 164 7.45 12.43 0.01
C ILE A 164 7.60 12.13 1.51
N TYR A 165 6.48 11.94 2.19
CA TYR A 165 6.48 11.61 3.61
C TYR A 165 7.22 10.30 3.89
N ALA A 166 6.99 9.28 3.09
CA ALA A 166 7.66 7.99 3.22
C ALA A 166 9.18 8.11 3.00
N TYR A 167 9.61 8.89 2.01
CA TYR A 167 11.03 9.17 1.81
C TYR A 167 11.65 9.85 3.04
N ALA A 168 10.94 10.80 3.63
CA ALA A 168 11.41 11.49 4.84
C ALA A 168 11.57 10.52 6.01
N LYS A 169 10.64 9.60 6.18
CA LYS A 169 10.65 8.59 7.26
C LYS A 169 11.85 7.64 7.16
N ILE A 170 12.35 7.40 5.96
CA ILE A 170 13.52 6.53 5.74
C ILE A 170 14.79 7.32 5.43
N ASP A 171 14.77 8.62 5.68
CA ASP A 171 15.89 9.53 5.53
C ASP A 171 16.50 9.55 4.11
N ARG A 172 15.66 9.45 3.09
CA ARG A 172 16.07 9.54 1.70
C ARG A 172 15.82 10.95 1.17
N LEU A 173 16.57 11.91 1.69
CA LEU A 173 16.39 13.34 1.41
C LEU A 173 16.70 13.70 -0.05
N SER A 174 17.71 13.08 -0.65
CA SER A 174 18.05 13.31 -2.05
C SER A 174 16.91 12.89 -2.99
N ASP A 175 16.19 11.83 -2.64
CA ASP A 175 15.04 11.39 -3.42
C ASP A 175 13.88 12.39 -3.34
N ILE A 176 13.70 13.03 -2.18
CA ILE A 176 12.73 14.12 -2.04
C ILE A 176 13.10 15.27 -3.00
N GLU A 177 14.36 15.69 -2.97
CA GLU A 177 14.85 16.79 -3.82
C GLU A 177 14.61 16.50 -5.30
N GLU A 178 14.92 15.30 -5.75
CA GLU A 178 14.68 14.89 -7.13
C GLU A 178 13.19 14.82 -7.46
N PHE A 179 12.40 14.24 -6.56
CA PHE A 179 10.99 14.02 -6.78
C PHE A 179 10.21 15.33 -6.96
N ILE A 180 10.47 16.34 -6.12
CA ILE A 180 9.74 17.61 -6.19
C ILE A 180 10.07 18.39 -7.44
N LEU A 181 11.23 18.16 -8.07
CA LEU A 181 11.61 18.78 -9.34
C LEU A 181 10.95 18.11 -10.55
N MET A 182 10.45 16.88 -10.38
CA MET A 182 9.72 16.17 -11.43
C MET A 182 8.23 16.54 -11.40
N PRO A 183 7.49 16.33 -12.51
CA PRO A 183 6.05 16.52 -12.50
C PRO A 183 5.38 15.65 -11.43
N ASN A 184 4.60 16.28 -10.56
CA ASN A 184 3.88 15.60 -9.49
C ASN A 184 2.63 16.40 -9.11
N VAL A 185 1.73 15.76 -8.39
CA VAL A 185 0.47 16.37 -7.91
C VAL A 185 0.41 16.43 -6.39
N ALA A 186 1.56 16.35 -5.71
CA ALA A 186 1.62 16.41 -4.25
C ALA A 186 1.13 17.75 -3.72
N ASN A 187 0.47 17.71 -2.56
CA ASN A 187 0.12 18.92 -1.81
C ASN A 187 1.31 19.30 -0.94
N LEU A 188 2.25 20.06 -1.52
CA LEU A 188 3.54 20.34 -0.89
C LEU A 188 3.40 21.13 0.41
N GLN A 189 2.47 22.09 0.49
CA GLN A 189 2.24 22.84 1.73
C GLN A 189 1.82 21.90 2.89
N ASN A 190 0.86 21.02 2.63
CA ASN A 190 0.38 20.10 3.65
C ASN A 190 1.46 19.10 4.07
N VAL A 191 2.23 18.61 3.10
CA VAL A 191 3.36 17.70 3.39
C VAL A 191 4.41 18.39 4.24
N GLY A 192 4.77 19.63 3.88
CA GLY A 192 5.73 20.40 4.65
C GLY A 192 5.28 20.62 6.09
N ASP A 193 4.01 20.97 6.29
CA ASP A 193 3.43 21.15 7.63
C ASP A 193 3.46 19.86 8.43
N ARG A 194 3.11 18.74 7.81
CA ARG A 194 3.14 17.42 8.46
C ARG A 194 4.58 17.04 8.87
N LEU A 195 5.53 17.25 7.98
CA LEU A 195 6.95 16.97 8.26
C LEU A 195 7.45 17.80 9.43
N TYR A 196 7.09 19.07 9.47
CA TYR A 196 7.45 19.97 10.58
C TYR A 196 6.84 19.48 11.90
N ASP A 197 5.55 19.17 11.90
CA ASP A 197 4.83 18.74 13.10
C ASP A 197 5.38 17.43 13.67
N GLU A 198 5.94 16.57 12.83
CA GLU A 198 6.55 15.31 13.26
C GLU A 198 8.07 15.42 13.46
N ALA A 199 8.60 16.63 13.50
CA ALA A 199 10.01 16.92 13.73
C ALA A 199 10.96 16.35 12.67
N LEU A 200 10.47 16.14 11.45
CA LEU A 200 11.27 15.76 10.30
C LEU A 200 11.77 17.03 9.60
N TYR A 201 12.57 17.80 10.32
CA TYR A 201 12.93 19.16 9.94
C TYR A 201 13.81 19.27 8.70
N GLU A 202 14.73 18.32 8.48
CA GLU A 202 15.56 18.33 7.26
C GLU A 202 14.70 18.18 6.00
N ALA A 203 13.72 17.30 6.04
CA ALA A 203 12.77 17.13 4.93
C ALA A 203 11.85 18.36 4.79
N ALA A 204 11.32 18.87 5.90
CA ALA A 204 10.47 20.05 5.91
C ALA A 204 11.17 21.26 5.30
N LYS A 205 12.45 21.46 5.63
CA LYS A 205 13.29 22.51 5.06
C LYS A 205 13.33 22.46 3.54
N ILE A 206 13.52 21.27 2.98
CA ILE A 206 13.56 21.06 1.52
C ILE A 206 12.24 21.53 0.89
N ILE A 207 11.12 21.11 1.47
CA ILE A 207 9.80 21.44 0.94
C ILE A 207 9.50 22.94 1.05
N PHE A 208 9.73 23.54 2.21
CA PHE A 208 9.43 24.95 2.42
C PHE A 208 10.31 25.87 1.57
N ALA A 209 11.57 25.50 1.38
CA ALA A 209 12.46 26.23 0.47
C ALA A 209 11.94 26.15 -0.97
N PHE A 210 11.51 24.97 -1.40
CA PHE A 210 11.02 24.76 -2.77
C PHE A 210 9.76 25.57 -3.07
N ILE A 211 8.80 25.61 -2.11
CA ILE A 211 7.55 26.38 -2.31
C ILE A 211 7.68 27.84 -1.91
N SER A 212 8.87 28.28 -1.54
CA SER A 212 9.14 29.66 -1.14
C SER A 212 8.30 30.13 0.06
N ASN A 213 7.99 29.20 0.97
CA ASN A 213 7.34 29.55 2.23
C ASN A 213 8.41 29.96 3.23
N TRP A 214 8.83 31.22 3.14
CA TRP A 214 9.98 31.74 3.86
C TRP A 214 9.75 31.78 5.38
N ALA A 215 8.52 32.08 5.81
CA ALA A 215 8.20 32.09 7.23
C ALA A 215 8.33 30.70 7.85
N LYS A 216 7.77 29.67 7.21
CA LYS A 216 7.90 28.29 7.67
C LYS A 216 9.34 27.78 7.56
N LEU A 217 10.05 28.18 6.50
CA LEU A 217 11.46 27.85 6.35
C LEU A 217 12.29 28.42 7.49
N ALA A 218 12.05 29.69 7.88
CA ALA A 218 12.78 30.34 8.95
C ALA A 218 12.65 29.56 10.27
N ILE A 219 11.43 29.21 10.66
CA ILE A 219 11.22 28.48 11.92
C ILE A 219 11.77 27.04 11.86
N THR A 220 11.75 26.42 10.68
CA THR A 220 12.36 25.11 10.48
C THR A 220 13.87 25.16 10.64
N LEU A 221 14.51 26.20 10.08
CA LEU A 221 15.96 26.40 10.22
C LEU A 221 16.35 26.68 11.67
N VAL A 222 15.51 27.38 12.42
CA VAL A 222 15.71 27.55 13.86
C VAL A 222 15.73 26.20 14.57
N LYS A 223 14.81 25.30 14.26
CA LYS A 223 14.77 23.95 14.85
C LYS A 223 16.02 23.14 14.52
N LEU A 224 16.62 23.39 13.36
CA LEU A 224 17.85 22.75 12.93
C LEU A 224 19.11 23.46 13.44
N GLN A 225 18.95 24.54 14.20
CA GLN A 225 20.05 25.37 14.70
C GLN A 225 20.90 25.99 13.57
N GLN A 226 20.28 26.22 12.42
CA GLN A 226 20.90 26.90 11.28
C GLN A 226 20.47 28.38 11.30
N PHE A 227 21.01 29.12 12.26
CA PHE A 227 20.51 30.46 12.60
C PHE A 227 20.79 31.48 11.51
N GLN A 228 21.93 31.42 10.83
CA GLN A 228 22.21 32.34 9.71
C GLN A 228 21.18 32.16 8.59
N GLY A 229 20.89 30.90 8.23
CA GLY A 229 19.86 30.60 7.23
C GLY A 229 18.48 31.06 7.69
N ALA A 230 18.18 30.92 8.97
CA ALA A 230 16.91 31.36 9.53
C ALA A 230 16.72 32.88 9.40
N VAL A 231 17.78 33.65 9.66
CA VAL A 231 17.77 35.11 9.47
C VAL A 231 17.56 35.47 8.00
N ASP A 232 18.25 34.78 7.09
CA ASP A 232 18.08 35.01 5.65
C ASP A 232 16.67 34.73 5.19
N ALA A 233 16.06 33.66 5.67
CA ALA A 233 14.67 33.30 5.38
C ALA A 233 13.69 34.33 5.99
N ALA A 234 13.95 34.78 7.23
CA ALA A 234 13.12 35.80 7.87
C ALA A 234 13.14 37.10 7.08
N ARG A 235 14.29 37.47 6.51
CA ARG A 235 14.41 38.66 5.67
C ARG A 235 13.51 38.54 4.44
N LYS A 236 13.46 37.36 3.83
CA LYS A 236 12.62 37.11 2.65
C LYS A 236 11.13 37.08 3.02
N ALA A 237 10.79 36.53 4.19
CA ALA A 237 9.42 36.51 4.71
C ALA A 237 8.89 37.91 4.98
N ASN A 238 9.78 38.78 5.49
CA ASN A 238 9.49 40.18 5.80
C ASN A 238 8.24 40.35 6.67
N SER A 239 8.12 39.50 7.69
CA SER A 239 7.02 39.49 8.65
C SER A 239 7.53 39.76 10.05
N SER A 240 6.92 40.69 10.75
CA SER A 240 7.25 41.03 12.14
C SER A 240 7.21 39.77 13.03
N LYS A 241 6.20 38.94 12.86
CA LYS A 241 6.07 37.68 13.62
C LYS A 241 7.26 36.76 13.39
N THR A 242 7.67 36.58 12.14
CA THR A 242 8.80 35.72 11.78
C THR A 242 10.11 36.28 12.37
N TRP A 243 10.33 37.59 12.24
CA TRP A 243 11.50 38.24 12.82
C TRP A 243 11.58 38.04 14.34
N LYS A 244 10.44 38.14 15.04
CA LYS A 244 10.37 37.93 16.48
C LYS A 244 10.72 36.50 16.86
N GLU A 245 10.15 35.51 16.16
CA GLU A 245 10.41 34.09 16.41
C GLU A 245 11.89 33.75 16.23
N VAL A 246 12.50 34.23 15.14
CA VAL A 246 13.93 34.00 14.87
C VAL A 246 14.79 34.74 15.88
N CYS A 247 14.43 35.98 16.24
CA CYS A 247 15.16 36.77 17.22
C CYS A 247 15.22 36.06 18.57
N PHE A 248 14.09 35.60 19.09
CA PHE A 248 14.05 34.90 20.38
C PHE A 248 14.87 33.61 20.32
N ALA A 249 14.82 32.87 19.22
CA ALA A 249 15.62 31.66 19.05
C ALA A 249 17.10 31.96 19.03
N CYS A 250 17.53 33.04 18.38
CA CYS A 250 18.93 33.46 18.36
C CYS A 250 19.40 33.88 19.76
N VAL A 251 18.58 34.56 20.53
CA VAL A 251 18.91 34.93 21.92
C VAL A 251 19.10 33.69 22.78
N ASP A 252 18.13 32.74 22.67
CA ASP A 252 18.20 31.51 23.46
C ASP A 252 19.45 30.66 23.13
N ALA A 253 19.90 30.72 21.88
CA ALA A 253 21.09 30.00 21.43
C ALA A 253 22.38 30.80 21.58
N GLU A 254 22.33 31.99 22.22
CA GLU A 254 23.46 32.88 22.40
C GLU A 254 24.08 33.39 21.09
N GLU A 255 23.27 33.43 20.00
CA GLU A 255 23.67 33.99 18.71
C GLU A 255 23.33 35.49 18.68
N PHE A 256 24.05 36.27 19.53
CA PHE A 256 23.68 37.66 19.80
C PHE A 256 23.84 38.59 18.60
N ARG A 257 24.83 38.34 17.73
CA ARG A 257 24.98 39.13 16.50
C ARG A 257 23.77 39.01 15.59
N LEU A 258 23.27 37.78 15.41
CA LEU A 258 22.11 37.50 14.60
C LEU A 258 20.83 38.02 15.25
N ALA A 259 20.74 37.91 16.59
CA ALA A 259 19.62 38.45 17.34
C ALA A 259 19.53 39.98 17.17
N GLN A 260 20.66 40.68 17.16
CA GLN A 260 20.70 42.12 16.93
C GLN A 260 20.18 42.49 15.55
N ILE A 261 20.54 41.74 14.51
CA ILE A 261 20.03 41.95 13.15
C ILE A 261 18.52 41.79 13.12
N CYS A 262 17.96 40.75 13.73
CA CYS A 262 16.53 40.52 13.82
C CYS A 262 15.82 41.65 14.57
N GLY A 263 16.39 42.08 15.70
CA GLY A 263 15.84 43.16 16.54
C GLY A 263 15.71 44.48 15.78
N LEU A 264 16.71 44.82 15.01
CA LEU A 264 16.69 46.04 14.18
C LEU A 264 15.56 45.98 13.16
N ASN A 265 15.32 44.84 12.53
CA ASN A 265 14.23 44.66 11.56
C ASN A 265 12.85 44.71 12.20
N ILE A 266 12.70 44.31 13.46
CA ILE A 266 11.44 44.40 14.20
C ILE A 266 11.12 45.87 14.49
N ILE A 267 12.12 46.66 14.88
CA ILE A 267 11.94 48.06 15.25
C ILE A 267 11.57 48.91 14.03
N ILE A 268 12.14 48.66 12.88
CA ILE A 268 11.95 49.43 11.66
C ILE A 268 10.55 49.21 11.04
N GLN A 269 9.96 48.08 11.28
CA GLN A 269 8.61 47.76 10.83
C GLN A 269 7.52 48.21 11.83
#